data_dd8667099225f066cc263e3959f19478
#
_entry.id   dd8667099225f066cc263e3959f19478
#
_cell.length_a   1.000
_cell.length_b   1.000
_cell.length_c   1.000
_cell.angle_alpha   90.00
_cell.angle_beta   90.00
_cell.angle_gamma   90.00
#
_symmetry.space_group_name_H-M   'P 1'
#
loop_
_entity.id
_entity.type
_entity.pdbx_description
1 polymer ?
#
loop_
_entity_poly.entity_id
_entity_poly.type
_entity_poly.pdbx_seq_one_letter_code
_entity_poly.pdbx_strand_id
1 'polypeptide(L)'
;MGLRVDVLVNNAGFGKWAHFLNESLDTYDQMLSLNMDALVKLTYLCVPDMLAYGKGGVINVASTASFQPIPYQAVYAASKAFVLNLTEALAGEYRGRGVHFLALCPGNTATNFMSTANANTTGMPFSTPEEVAEAGLNAFVNGKSCHIHGRANYLSSLLPRVLSRAVVTKIVAGMFKNRVAP
;
A
#
# COMPACT_ATOMS: atom_id res chain seq x y z
N MET A 1 17.29 10.98 27.70
CA MET A 1 16.75 9.66 27.39
C MET A 1 16.38 9.64 25.90
N GLY A 2 17.07 8.87 25.07
CA GLY A 2 16.69 8.67 23.68
C GLY A 2 15.50 7.69 23.61
N LEU A 3 14.41 8.06 22.94
CA LEU A 3 13.33 7.13 22.63
C LEU A 3 13.82 6.17 21.54
N ARG A 4 13.50 4.89 21.71
CA ARG A 4 13.75 3.84 20.72
C ARG A 4 12.47 3.54 19.94
N VAL A 5 12.59 3.38 18.65
CA VAL A 5 11.49 2.91 17.79
C VAL A 5 11.58 1.38 17.69
N ASP A 6 10.67 0.68 18.33
CA ASP A 6 10.58 -0.80 18.24
C ASP A 6 9.83 -1.24 16.97
N VAL A 7 8.80 -0.50 16.57
CA VAL A 7 8.02 -0.75 15.33
C VAL A 7 7.77 0.55 14.62
N LEU A 8 8.12 0.61 13.34
CA LEU A 8 7.78 1.71 12.44
C LEU A 8 6.54 1.34 11.62
N VAL A 9 5.51 2.19 11.64
CA VAL A 9 4.34 2.03 10.80
C VAL A 9 4.29 3.15 9.77
N ASN A 10 4.67 2.86 8.54
CA ASN A 10 4.57 3.78 7.41
C ASN A 10 3.15 3.73 6.83
N ASN A 11 2.24 4.47 7.45
CA ASN A 11 0.83 4.51 7.07
C ASN A 11 0.47 5.73 6.23
N ALA A 12 1.18 6.85 6.40
CA ALA A 12 0.87 8.10 5.69
C ALA A 12 0.92 7.91 4.17
N GLY A 13 -0.10 8.41 3.49
CA GLY A 13 -0.19 8.32 2.04
C GLY A 13 -1.54 8.78 1.52
N PHE A 14 -1.57 9.21 0.27
CA PHE A 14 -2.82 9.55 -0.42
C PHE A 14 -2.80 9.09 -1.87
N GLY A 15 -3.95 9.15 -2.53
CA GLY A 15 -4.14 8.82 -3.93
C GLY A 15 -5.03 9.82 -4.63
N LYS A 16 -5.12 9.73 -5.96
CA LYS A 16 -6.06 10.50 -6.79
C LYS A 16 -6.72 9.59 -7.82
N TRP A 17 -8.02 9.82 -8.02
CA TRP A 17 -8.80 9.19 -9.08
C TRP A 17 -9.10 10.24 -10.14
N ALA A 18 -8.34 10.24 -11.22
CA ALA A 18 -8.45 11.21 -12.30
C ALA A 18 -7.90 10.63 -13.62
N HIS A 19 -8.29 11.23 -14.74
CA HIS A 19 -7.49 11.12 -15.95
C HIS A 19 -6.09 11.69 -15.69
N PHE A 20 -5.05 11.03 -16.21
CA PHE A 20 -3.67 11.37 -15.86
C PHE A 20 -3.31 12.85 -16.06
N LEU A 21 -3.79 13.47 -17.13
CA LEU A 21 -3.51 14.87 -17.41
C LEU A 21 -4.49 15.86 -16.74
N ASN A 22 -5.52 15.37 -16.04
CA ASN A 22 -6.48 16.21 -15.32
C ASN A 22 -6.04 16.48 -13.87
N GLU A 23 -4.93 15.87 -13.43
CA GLU A 23 -4.32 16.17 -12.13
C GLU A 23 -3.02 16.94 -12.32
N SER A 24 -2.64 17.77 -11.36
CA SER A 24 -1.43 18.59 -11.44
C SER A 24 -0.17 17.76 -11.20
N LEU A 25 0.92 18.19 -11.83
CA LEU A 25 2.25 17.59 -11.58
C LEU A 25 2.65 17.72 -10.11
N ASP A 26 2.35 18.88 -9.48
CA ASP A 26 2.63 19.12 -8.06
C ASP A 26 1.91 18.11 -7.16
N THR A 27 0.65 17.74 -7.45
CA THR A 27 -0.07 16.69 -6.73
C THR A 27 0.63 15.33 -6.87
N TYR A 28 1.12 15.00 -8.06
CA TYR A 28 1.86 13.75 -8.27
C TYR A 28 3.21 13.75 -7.56
N ASP A 29 3.94 14.85 -7.57
CA ASP A 29 5.21 15.00 -6.85
C ASP A 29 5.00 14.85 -5.33
N GLN A 30 3.98 15.49 -4.78
CA GLN A 30 3.60 15.32 -3.36
C GLN A 30 3.22 13.87 -3.04
N MET A 31 2.45 13.21 -3.93
CA MET A 31 2.06 11.81 -3.75
C MET A 31 3.26 10.88 -3.75
N LEU A 32 4.20 11.03 -4.68
CA LEU A 32 5.40 10.22 -4.77
C LEU A 32 6.33 10.49 -3.58
N SER A 33 6.49 11.76 -3.20
CA SER A 33 7.29 12.15 -2.05
C SER A 33 6.77 11.53 -0.75
N LEU A 34 5.44 11.57 -0.51
CA LEU A 34 4.86 11.01 0.70
C LEU A 34 4.81 9.48 0.66
N ASN A 35 4.27 8.89 -0.44
CA ASN A 35 4.03 7.45 -0.52
C ASN A 35 5.30 6.63 -0.66
N MET A 36 6.39 7.19 -1.21
CA MET A 36 7.61 6.45 -1.53
C MET A 36 8.85 7.03 -0.83
N ASP A 37 9.22 8.29 -1.08
CA ASP A 37 10.47 8.87 -0.61
C ASP A 37 10.51 8.95 0.94
N ALA A 38 9.47 9.47 1.57
CA ALA A 38 9.37 9.53 3.03
C ALA A 38 9.43 8.14 3.68
N LEU A 39 8.72 7.16 3.09
CA LEU A 39 8.73 5.77 3.56
C LEU A 39 10.13 5.14 3.51
N VAL A 40 10.86 5.34 2.42
CA VAL A 40 12.24 4.84 2.28
C VAL A 40 13.15 5.50 3.32
N LYS A 41 13.09 6.82 3.46
CA LYS A 41 13.90 7.58 4.42
C LYS A 41 13.65 7.15 5.86
N LEU A 42 12.39 7.04 6.28
CA LEU A 42 12.05 6.60 7.63
C LEU A 42 12.50 5.16 7.89
N THR A 43 12.29 4.27 6.92
CA THR A 43 12.77 2.89 7.01
C THR A 43 14.29 2.85 7.16
N TYR A 44 15.02 3.58 6.32
CA TYR A 44 16.49 3.67 6.36
C TYR A 44 17.01 4.19 7.69
N LEU A 45 16.35 5.18 8.30
CA LEU A 45 16.75 5.78 9.57
C LEU A 45 16.46 4.88 10.79
N CYS A 46 15.36 4.10 10.76
CA CYS A 46 14.93 3.30 11.92
C CYS A 46 15.53 1.89 11.95
N VAL A 47 15.77 1.27 10.81
CA VAL A 47 16.21 -0.14 10.73
C VAL A 47 17.57 -0.40 11.36
N PRO A 48 18.59 0.48 11.26
CA PRO A 48 19.90 0.25 11.89
C PRO A 48 19.83 0.03 13.40
N ASP A 49 19.03 0.81 14.12
CA ASP A 49 18.85 0.65 15.56
C ASP A 49 18.14 -0.66 15.91
N MET A 50 17.11 -1.03 15.13
CA MET A 50 16.40 -2.30 15.29
C MET A 50 17.35 -3.50 15.10
N LEU A 51 18.24 -3.43 14.10
CA LEU A 51 19.26 -4.46 13.85
C LEU A 51 20.28 -4.55 14.99
N ALA A 52 20.74 -3.41 15.50
CA ALA A 52 21.69 -3.35 16.62
C ALA A 52 21.11 -3.99 17.90
N TYR A 53 19.79 -3.86 18.11
CA TYR A 53 19.09 -4.50 19.23
C TYR A 53 18.66 -5.95 18.94
N GLY A 54 18.79 -6.42 17.72
CA GLY A 54 18.32 -7.76 17.30
C GLY A 54 16.81 -7.95 17.38
N LYS A 55 16.03 -6.85 17.48
CA LYS A 55 14.58 -6.88 17.60
C LYS A 55 13.95 -5.60 17.07
N GLY A 56 12.95 -5.74 16.20
CA GLY A 56 12.19 -4.62 15.68
C GLY A 56 11.31 -5.01 14.50
N GLY A 57 10.64 -4.02 13.91
CA GLY A 57 9.92 -4.27 12.67
C GLY A 57 9.34 -3.05 12.00
N VAL A 58 8.96 -3.25 10.75
CA VAL A 58 8.40 -2.23 9.88
C VAL A 58 7.11 -2.74 9.25
N ILE A 59 6.03 -2.00 9.41
CA ILE A 59 4.75 -2.22 8.71
C ILE A 59 4.61 -1.12 7.67
N ASN A 60 4.67 -1.48 6.40
CA ASN A 60 4.43 -0.55 5.29
C ASN A 60 3.01 -0.75 4.75
N VAL A 61 2.20 0.30 4.78
CA VAL A 61 0.83 0.24 4.25
C VAL A 61 0.86 0.43 2.74
N ALA A 62 0.80 -0.70 2.03
CA ALA A 62 0.64 -0.80 0.59
C ALA A 62 -0.85 -0.65 0.19
N SER A 63 -1.37 -1.48 -0.70
CA SER A 63 -2.77 -1.50 -1.13
C SER A 63 -3.06 -2.74 -1.97
N THR A 64 -4.32 -3.11 -2.13
CA THR A 64 -4.75 -4.02 -3.22
C THR A 64 -4.42 -3.45 -4.61
N ALA A 65 -4.28 -2.13 -4.74
CA ALA A 65 -3.81 -1.47 -5.95
C ALA A 65 -2.37 -1.82 -6.34
N SER A 66 -1.58 -2.42 -5.44
CA SER A 66 -0.19 -2.83 -5.69
C SER A 66 -0.03 -3.98 -6.69
N PHE A 67 -1.08 -4.77 -6.90
CA PHE A 67 -0.98 -6.04 -7.63
C PHE A 67 -1.22 -5.93 -9.14
N GLN A 68 -1.80 -4.83 -9.62
CA GLN A 68 -2.13 -4.64 -11.05
C GLN A 68 -2.10 -3.17 -11.48
N PRO A 69 -1.94 -2.89 -12.79
CA PRO A 69 -2.16 -1.54 -13.32
C PRO A 69 -3.60 -1.10 -13.10
N ILE A 70 -3.80 0.12 -12.60
CA ILE A 70 -5.13 0.70 -12.41
C ILE A 70 -5.24 1.98 -13.24
N PRO A 71 -5.88 1.94 -14.43
CA PRO A 71 -6.24 3.16 -15.15
C PRO A 71 -7.03 4.12 -14.25
N TYR A 72 -6.80 5.40 -14.43
CA TYR A 72 -7.35 6.52 -13.62
C TYR A 72 -6.79 6.63 -12.18
N GLN A 73 -5.88 5.72 -11.80
CA GLN A 73 -5.11 5.76 -10.55
C GLN A 73 -3.63 5.41 -10.80
N ALA A 74 -3.11 5.72 -11.98
CA ALA A 74 -1.84 5.19 -12.45
C ALA A 74 -0.67 5.48 -11.49
N VAL A 75 -0.51 6.73 -11.05
CA VAL A 75 0.58 7.13 -10.14
C VAL A 75 0.42 6.50 -8.76
N TYR A 76 -0.81 6.50 -8.22
CA TYR A 76 -1.10 5.87 -6.94
C TYR A 76 -0.80 4.37 -6.96
N ALA A 77 -1.34 3.64 -7.94
CA ALA A 77 -1.11 2.19 -8.06
C ALA A 77 0.38 1.86 -8.22
N ALA A 78 1.11 2.65 -9.02
CA ALA A 78 2.55 2.50 -9.18
C ALA A 78 3.31 2.74 -7.86
N SER A 79 2.95 3.79 -7.09
CA SER A 79 3.57 4.06 -5.79
C SER A 79 3.31 2.92 -4.80
N LYS A 80 2.10 2.34 -4.79
CA LYS A 80 1.77 1.22 -3.90
C LYS A 80 2.41 -0.10 -4.34
N ALA A 81 2.61 -0.31 -5.65
CA ALA A 81 3.41 -1.43 -6.16
C ALA A 81 4.89 -1.31 -5.75
N PHE A 82 5.46 -0.10 -5.77
CA PHE A 82 6.79 0.17 -5.20
C PHE A 82 6.85 -0.23 -3.72
N VAL A 83 5.90 0.21 -2.90
CA VAL A 83 5.86 -0.11 -1.45
C VAL A 83 5.80 -1.62 -1.21
N LEU A 84 4.96 -2.35 -1.96
CA LEU A 84 4.86 -3.80 -1.85
C LEU A 84 6.19 -4.47 -2.18
N ASN A 85 6.76 -4.18 -3.35
CA ASN A 85 8.01 -4.81 -3.81
C ASN A 85 9.19 -4.48 -2.88
N LEU A 86 9.33 -3.23 -2.45
CA LEU A 86 10.37 -2.82 -1.50
C LEU A 86 10.25 -3.60 -0.18
N THR A 87 9.03 -3.72 0.36
CA THR A 87 8.81 -4.38 1.65
C THR A 87 9.13 -5.87 1.58
N GLU A 88 8.68 -6.55 0.52
CA GLU A 88 8.97 -7.97 0.32
C GLU A 88 10.47 -8.24 0.10
N ALA A 89 11.16 -7.34 -0.63
CA ALA A 89 12.61 -7.42 -0.83
C ALA A 89 13.36 -7.27 0.50
N LEU A 90 13.02 -6.26 1.31
CA LEU A 90 13.61 -6.05 2.64
C LEU A 90 13.29 -7.22 3.60
N ALA A 91 12.08 -7.78 3.55
CA ALA A 91 11.73 -8.98 4.31
C ALA A 91 12.63 -10.18 3.97
N GLY A 92 13.00 -10.32 2.69
CA GLY A 92 13.95 -11.34 2.23
C GLY A 92 15.38 -11.06 2.69
N GLU A 93 15.85 -9.81 2.51
CA GLU A 93 17.21 -9.37 2.82
C GLU A 93 17.54 -9.46 4.31
N TYR A 94 16.58 -9.11 5.18
CA TYR A 94 16.76 -9.09 6.64
C TYR A 94 16.20 -10.33 7.35
N ARG A 95 15.87 -11.39 6.61
CA ARG A 95 15.37 -12.64 7.20
C ARG A 95 16.35 -13.21 8.23
N GLY A 96 15.85 -13.50 9.44
CA GLY A 96 16.65 -14.05 10.53
C GLY A 96 17.55 -13.04 11.26
N ARG A 97 17.46 -11.75 10.92
CA ARG A 97 18.29 -10.69 11.54
C ARG A 97 17.57 -9.91 12.65
N GLY A 98 16.45 -10.43 13.15
CA GLY A 98 15.70 -9.83 14.25
C GLY A 98 14.79 -8.65 13.86
N VAL A 99 14.78 -8.23 12.60
CA VAL A 99 13.87 -7.17 12.11
C VAL A 99 12.86 -7.78 11.13
N HIS A 100 11.58 -7.54 11.41
CA HIS A 100 10.48 -8.07 10.61
C HIS A 100 9.87 -6.99 9.73
N PHE A 101 9.54 -7.33 8.47
CA PHE A 101 8.91 -6.43 7.51
C PHE A 101 7.57 -7.00 7.04
N LEU A 102 6.51 -6.18 7.09
CA LEU A 102 5.17 -6.52 6.61
C LEU A 102 4.67 -5.48 5.60
N ALA A 103 4.29 -5.91 4.41
CA ALA A 103 3.44 -5.16 3.50
C ALA A 103 1.97 -5.43 3.86
N LEU A 104 1.29 -4.46 4.44
CA LEU A 104 -0.16 -4.51 4.66
C LEU A 104 -0.88 -3.96 3.43
N CYS A 105 -1.74 -4.76 2.81
CA CYS A 105 -2.44 -4.44 1.57
C CYS A 105 -3.96 -4.36 1.81
N PRO A 106 -4.49 -3.23 2.30
CA PRO A 106 -5.92 -3.05 2.46
C PRO A 106 -6.61 -2.82 1.11
N GLY A 107 -7.90 -3.15 1.05
CA GLY A 107 -8.83 -2.64 0.05
C GLY A 107 -9.39 -1.28 0.47
N ASN A 108 -10.64 -1.00 0.03
CA ASN A 108 -11.32 0.22 0.44
C ASN A 108 -11.55 0.21 1.95
N THR A 109 -11.08 1.25 2.62
CA THR A 109 -11.20 1.42 4.08
C THR A 109 -11.92 2.74 4.37
N ALA A 110 -12.84 2.72 5.31
CA ALA A 110 -13.69 3.87 5.67
C ALA A 110 -12.88 4.94 6.41
N THR A 111 -12.11 5.72 5.67
CA THR A 111 -11.24 6.82 6.15
C THR A 111 -11.41 8.05 5.26
N ASN A 112 -10.76 9.15 5.61
CA ASN A 112 -10.71 10.35 4.79
C ASN A 112 -9.94 10.16 3.46
N PHE A 113 -9.32 9.01 3.23
CA PHE A 113 -8.57 8.72 2.00
C PHE A 113 -9.43 8.92 0.75
N MET A 114 -10.68 8.41 0.75
CA MET A 114 -11.54 8.47 -0.43
C MET A 114 -11.98 9.89 -0.79
N SER A 115 -12.22 10.75 0.21
CA SER A 115 -12.52 12.16 -0.02
C SER A 115 -11.30 12.91 -0.58
N THR A 116 -10.11 12.66 -0.03
CA THR A 116 -8.84 13.23 -0.55
C THR A 116 -8.54 12.77 -1.97
N ALA A 117 -8.92 11.52 -2.30
CA ALA A 117 -8.71 10.95 -3.62
C ALA A 117 -9.72 11.42 -4.69
N ASN A 118 -10.74 12.21 -4.34
CA ASN A 118 -11.88 12.55 -5.20
C ASN A 118 -12.58 11.30 -5.78
N ALA A 119 -12.67 10.24 -4.96
CA ALA A 119 -13.10 8.93 -5.40
C ALA A 119 -14.63 8.80 -5.40
N ASN A 120 -15.24 8.46 -6.54
CA ASN A 120 -16.63 8.00 -6.57
C ASN A 120 -16.70 6.52 -6.16
N THR A 121 -17.03 6.30 -4.90
CA THR A 121 -17.06 4.96 -4.28
C THR A 121 -18.46 4.37 -4.17
N THR A 122 -19.45 4.93 -4.87
CA THR A 122 -20.84 4.47 -4.83
C THR A 122 -20.93 2.97 -5.12
N GLY A 123 -21.53 2.22 -4.20
CA GLY A 123 -21.72 0.77 -4.32
C GLY A 123 -20.47 -0.09 -4.07
N MET A 124 -19.37 0.49 -3.59
CA MET A 124 -18.19 -0.27 -3.20
C MET A 124 -18.30 -0.73 -1.73
N PRO A 125 -17.86 -1.96 -1.40
CA PRO A 125 -17.73 -2.40 -0.02
C PRO A 125 -16.54 -1.72 0.65
N PHE A 126 -16.65 -1.50 1.97
CA PHE A 126 -15.61 -0.93 2.82
C PHE A 126 -15.36 -1.82 4.03
N SER A 127 -14.10 -1.90 4.45
CA SER A 127 -13.71 -2.35 5.79
C SER A 127 -13.59 -1.16 6.73
N THR A 128 -13.70 -1.40 8.03
CA THR A 128 -13.38 -0.37 9.02
C THR A 128 -11.86 -0.21 9.20
N PRO A 129 -11.37 0.96 9.63
CA PRO A 129 -9.96 1.14 9.96
C PRO A 129 -9.48 0.16 11.03
N GLU A 130 -10.32 -0.14 12.00
CA GLU A 130 -10.05 -1.05 13.13
C GLU A 130 -9.83 -2.49 12.64
N GLU A 131 -10.70 -3.00 11.75
CA GLU A 131 -10.57 -4.33 11.16
C GLU A 131 -9.25 -4.47 10.38
N VAL A 132 -8.88 -3.44 9.61
CA VAL A 132 -7.64 -3.42 8.85
C VAL A 132 -6.41 -3.37 9.76
N ALA A 133 -6.44 -2.54 10.80
CA ALA A 133 -5.35 -2.39 11.74
C ALA A 133 -5.14 -3.69 12.55
N GLU A 134 -6.20 -4.29 13.07
CA GLU A 134 -6.14 -5.55 13.81
C GLU A 134 -5.59 -6.69 12.93
N ALA A 135 -6.09 -6.81 11.70
CA ALA A 135 -5.60 -7.82 10.76
C ALA A 135 -4.12 -7.60 10.41
N GLY A 136 -3.68 -6.35 10.27
CA GLY A 136 -2.29 -5.99 10.04
C GLY A 136 -1.39 -6.35 11.21
N LEU A 137 -1.78 -5.99 12.42
CA LEU A 137 -1.02 -6.33 13.64
C LEU A 137 -0.94 -7.84 13.85
N ASN A 138 -2.04 -8.56 13.67
CA ASN A 138 -2.07 -10.03 13.74
C ASN A 138 -1.15 -10.67 12.70
N ALA A 139 -1.15 -10.16 11.46
CA ALA A 139 -0.27 -10.64 10.42
C ALA A 139 1.22 -10.39 10.75
N PHE A 140 1.52 -9.22 11.32
CA PHE A 140 2.87 -8.84 11.73
C PHE A 140 3.40 -9.73 12.86
N VAL A 141 2.62 -9.94 13.91
CA VAL A 141 2.98 -10.81 15.05
C VAL A 141 3.18 -12.26 14.60
N ASN A 142 2.40 -12.72 13.61
CA ASN A 142 2.54 -14.06 13.03
C ASN A 142 3.65 -14.17 11.96
N GLY A 143 4.51 -13.18 11.82
CA GLY A 143 5.70 -13.24 10.97
C GLY A 143 5.41 -13.21 9.45
N LYS A 144 4.25 -12.69 9.01
CA LYS A 144 3.92 -12.59 7.58
C LYS A 144 4.65 -11.41 6.94
N SER A 145 5.25 -11.61 5.77
CA SER A 145 5.87 -10.51 5.00
C SER A 145 4.87 -9.72 4.14
N CYS A 146 3.71 -10.31 3.85
CA CYS A 146 2.61 -9.66 3.12
C CYS A 146 1.27 -10.11 3.68
N HIS A 147 0.32 -9.16 3.82
CA HIS A 147 -1.05 -9.46 4.20
C HIS A 147 -2.04 -8.64 3.38
N ILE A 148 -2.93 -9.33 2.66
CA ILE A 148 -4.03 -8.72 1.93
C ILE A 148 -5.28 -8.85 2.78
N HIS A 149 -5.86 -7.72 3.19
CA HIS A 149 -7.07 -7.71 4.00
C HIS A 149 -8.31 -8.00 3.16
N GLY A 150 -9.10 -8.98 3.61
CA GLY A 150 -10.36 -9.40 2.97
C GLY A 150 -10.19 -10.51 1.93
N ARG A 151 -11.03 -11.55 2.03
CA ARG A 151 -10.98 -12.72 1.12
C ARG A 151 -11.19 -12.36 -0.35
N ALA A 152 -12.16 -11.47 -0.64
CA ALA A 152 -12.44 -11.01 -2.00
C ALA A 152 -11.23 -10.25 -2.59
N ASN A 153 -10.58 -9.42 -1.79
CA ASN A 153 -9.36 -8.71 -2.17
C ASN A 153 -8.20 -9.67 -2.45
N TYR A 154 -8.04 -10.69 -1.61
CA TYR A 154 -7.04 -11.73 -1.84
C TYR A 154 -7.27 -12.45 -3.17
N LEU A 155 -8.50 -12.90 -3.44
CA LEU A 155 -8.82 -13.58 -4.69
C LEU A 155 -8.61 -12.68 -5.91
N SER A 156 -9.01 -11.41 -5.84
CA SER A 156 -8.81 -10.45 -6.94
C SER A 156 -7.33 -10.17 -7.21
N SER A 157 -6.48 -10.17 -6.17
CA SER A 157 -5.02 -9.98 -6.33
C SER A 157 -4.32 -11.13 -7.06
N LEU A 158 -4.96 -12.29 -7.19
CA LEU A 158 -4.44 -13.42 -7.95
C LEU A 158 -4.73 -13.32 -9.45
N LEU A 159 -5.73 -12.52 -9.86
CA LEU A 159 -6.11 -12.39 -11.29
C LEU A 159 -4.93 -12.00 -12.19
N PRO A 160 -4.04 -11.05 -11.82
CA PRO A 160 -2.88 -10.69 -12.63
C PRO A 160 -1.83 -11.80 -12.78
N ARG A 161 -1.93 -12.88 -12.00
CA ARG A 161 -1.04 -14.05 -12.11
C ARG A 161 -1.50 -15.07 -13.15
N VAL A 162 -2.80 -15.06 -13.50
CA VAL A 162 -3.39 -16.02 -14.44
C VAL A 162 -3.89 -15.38 -15.74
N LEU A 163 -4.19 -14.08 -15.73
CA LEU A 163 -4.61 -13.33 -16.90
C LEU A 163 -3.46 -12.47 -17.43
N SER A 164 -3.46 -12.22 -18.74
CA SER A 164 -2.48 -11.29 -19.31
C SER A 164 -2.69 -9.88 -18.75
N ARG A 165 -1.58 -9.13 -18.61
CA ARG A 165 -1.64 -7.73 -18.11
C ARG A 165 -2.60 -6.85 -18.94
N ALA A 166 -2.68 -7.06 -20.25
CA ALA A 166 -3.58 -6.32 -21.14
C ALA A 166 -5.06 -6.59 -20.79
N VAL A 167 -5.44 -7.85 -20.53
CA VAL A 167 -6.79 -8.23 -20.13
C VAL A 167 -7.15 -7.63 -18.77
N VAL A 168 -6.24 -7.74 -17.79
CA VAL A 168 -6.46 -7.15 -16.47
C VAL A 168 -6.63 -5.64 -16.57
N THR A 169 -5.77 -4.95 -17.30
CA THR A 169 -5.85 -3.48 -17.49
C THR A 169 -7.18 -3.08 -18.13
N LYS A 170 -7.68 -3.84 -19.14
CA LYS A 170 -8.97 -3.58 -19.80
C LYS A 170 -10.15 -3.75 -18.83
N ILE A 171 -10.15 -4.82 -18.03
CA ILE A 171 -11.19 -5.06 -17.02
C ILE A 171 -11.21 -3.92 -16.00
N VAL A 172 -10.06 -3.59 -15.43
CA VAL A 172 -9.92 -2.55 -14.41
C VAL A 172 -10.27 -1.17 -14.98
N ALA A 173 -9.89 -0.86 -16.23
CA ALA A 173 -10.29 0.38 -16.89
C ALA A 173 -11.83 0.50 -16.97
N GLY A 174 -12.53 -0.59 -17.31
CA GLY A 174 -13.99 -0.61 -17.34
C GLY A 174 -14.63 -0.34 -15.98
N MET A 175 -14.02 -0.81 -14.89
CA MET A 175 -14.51 -0.59 -13.52
C MET A 175 -14.41 0.88 -13.07
N PHE A 176 -13.37 1.60 -13.53
CA PHE A 176 -13.06 2.95 -13.05
C PHE A 176 -13.45 4.08 -14.01
N LYS A 177 -13.67 3.78 -15.31
CA LYS A 177 -13.96 4.79 -16.34
C LYS A 177 -15.09 5.76 -15.96
N ASN A 178 -16.18 5.26 -15.38
CA ASN A 178 -17.36 6.07 -15.01
C ASN A 178 -17.29 6.59 -13.55
N ARG A 179 -16.16 6.44 -12.89
CA ARG A 179 -15.95 6.84 -11.50
C ARG A 179 -15.03 8.06 -11.35
N VAL A 180 -14.52 8.57 -12.46
CA VAL A 180 -13.69 9.78 -12.52
C VAL A 180 -14.41 10.85 -13.33
N ALA A 181 -14.20 12.10 -12.97
CA ALA A 181 -14.69 13.23 -13.75
C ALA A 181 -14.06 13.21 -15.16
N PRO A 182 -14.81 13.61 -16.19
CA PRO A 182 -14.34 13.70 -17.57
C PRO A 182 -13.16 14.66 -17.75
#